data_eb3ceb5e61ae8ef906ed8905ba175e95
#
_entry.id   eb3ceb5e61ae8ef906ed8905ba175e95
#
_cell.length_a   1.000
_cell.length_b   1.000
_cell.length_c   1.000
_cell.angle_alpha   90.00
_cell.angle_beta   90.00
_cell.angle_gamma   90.00
#
_symmetry.space_group_name_H-M   'P 1'
#
loop_
_entity.id
_entity.type
_entity.pdbx_description
1 polymer ?
#
loop_
_entity_poly.entity_id
_entity_poly.type
_entity_poly.pdbx_seq_one_letter_code
_entity_poly.pdbx_strand_id
1 'polypeptide(L)'
;MKQISYIRPVIILGALKDRINDELVTQNPERFSSCVPHTSRPVRDGEVNGRDYYFVTKAEMERDIKNNLFIEAGQFQNNLYGTSIAAVREVADSVRNKFLFQLKFFFPKKGRHCILDVSGNAIRRLQDAARIYPISIFVKPFSYQQLRDWSDQQLTDEDALKQYERCQRQEQNFGDLFTSIITGQTADEIYARVLRIINEHSSNDIWVPTNEQLP
;
A
#
# COMPACT_ATOMS: atom_id res chain seq x y z
N MET A 1 14.11 20.85 4.49
CA MET A 1 13.90 19.44 4.11
C MET A 1 14.41 18.55 5.23
N LYS A 2 13.69 17.46 5.56
CA LYS A 2 14.05 16.53 6.63
C LYS A 2 14.31 15.16 6.01
N GLN A 3 15.39 14.51 6.44
CA GLN A 3 15.71 13.13 6.07
C GLN A 3 14.81 12.17 6.85
N ILE A 4 14.26 11.14 6.21
CA ILE A 4 13.47 10.08 6.85
C ILE A 4 14.30 8.80 6.90
N SER A 5 14.07 8.01 7.95
CA SER A 5 14.76 6.73 8.19
C SER A 5 13.78 5.61 8.47
N TYR A 6 12.92 5.29 7.49
CA TYR A 6 12.01 4.14 7.53
C TYR A 6 11.96 3.49 6.15
N ILE A 7 11.54 2.23 6.09
CA ILE A 7 11.34 1.56 4.82
C ILE A 7 10.01 2.01 4.24
N ARG A 8 10.07 2.63 3.08
CA ARG A 8 8.89 3.22 2.43
C ARG A 8 7.87 2.14 2.08
N PRO A 9 6.58 2.32 2.46
CA PRO A 9 5.51 1.49 1.95
C PRO A 9 5.40 1.58 0.42
N VAL A 10 4.86 0.54 -0.20
CA VAL A 10 4.62 0.47 -1.64
C VAL A 10 3.12 0.43 -1.90
N ILE A 11 2.65 1.24 -2.84
CA ILE A 11 1.27 1.29 -3.30
C ILE A 11 1.28 1.11 -4.81
N ILE A 12 0.62 0.07 -5.29
CA ILE A 12 0.40 -0.14 -6.72
C ILE A 12 -1.05 0.20 -7.04
N LEU A 13 -1.26 1.01 -8.07
CA LEU A 13 -2.59 1.39 -8.56
C LEU A 13 -2.69 1.15 -10.06
N GLY A 14 -3.91 1.16 -10.57
CA GLY A 14 -4.17 0.92 -11.99
C GLY A 14 -4.33 -0.55 -12.35
N ALA A 15 -3.87 -0.93 -13.53
CA ALA A 15 -3.97 -2.28 -14.03
C ALA A 15 -3.04 -3.27 -13.30
N LEU A 16 -3.40 -4.54 -13.26
CA LEU A 16 -2.58 -5.63 -12.69
C LEU A 16 -2.20 -5.48 -11.21
N LYS A 17 -2.77 -4.49 -10.48
CA LYS A 17 -2.36 -4.18 -9.10
C LYS A 17 -2.41 -5.40 -8.18
N ASP A 18 -3.49 -6.19 -8.25
CA ASP A 18 -3.70 -7.34 -7.37
C ASP A 18 -2.65 -8.42 -7.65
N ARG A 19 -2.44 -8.76 -8.94
CA ARG A 19 -1.41 -9.71 -9.37
C ARG A 19 -0.02 -9.27 -8.93
N ILE A 20 0.34 -8.01 -9.15
CA ILE A 20 1.66 -7.48 -8.78
C ILE A 20 1.86 -7.52 -7.27
N ASN A 21 0.86 -7.13 -6.48
CA ASN A 21 0.92 -7.17 -5.02
C ASN A 21 1.16 -8.59 -4.51
N ASP A 22 0.42 -9.57 -5.05
CA ASP A 22 0.57 -10.98 -4.70
C ASP A 22 1.95 -11.51 -5.09
N GLU A 23 2.43 -11.22 -6.29
CA GLU A 23 3.75 -11.63 -6.76
C GLU A 23 4.88 -11.01 -5.91
N LEU A 24 4.80 -9.73 -5.54
CA LEU A 24 5.80 -9.09 -4.68
C LEU A 24 5.94 -9.82 -3.34
N VAL A 25 4.82 -10.12 -2.69
CA VAL A 25 4.82 -10.76 -1.37
C VAL A 25 5.21 -12.24 -1.45
N THR A 26 4.75 -12.95 -2.47
CA THR A 26 4.99 -14.40 -2.60
C THR A 26 6.39 -14.73 -3.10
N GLN A 27 6.92 -13.95 -4.06
CA GLN A 27 8.24 -14.21 -4.64
C GLN A 27 9.40 -13.63 -3.83
N ASN A 28 9.15 -12.58 -3.03
CA ASN A 28 10.19 -11.89 -2.25
C ASN A 28 9.72 -11.61 -0.79
N PRO A 29 9.35 -12.63 -0.01
CA PRO A 29 8.75 -12.46 1.32
C PRO A 29 9.72 -11.86 2.35
N GLU A 30 11.03 -11.90 2.08
CA GLU A 30 12.05 -11.27 2.91
C GLU A 30 12.11 -9.76 2.74
N ARG A 31 11.59 -9.24 1.61
CA ARG A 31 11.60 -7.81 1.26
C ARG A 31 10.24 -7.14 1.38
N PHE A 32 9.17 -7.89 1.15
CA PHE A 32 7.81 -7.38 1.10
C PHE A 32 6.91 -8.09 2.10
N SER A 33 5.94 -7.37 2.63
CA SER A 33 4.92 -7.91 3.53
C SER A 33 3.67 -7.03 3.46
N SER A 34 2.50 -7.63 3.50
CA SER A 34 1.27 -6.88 3.72
C SER A 34 1.19 -6.43 5.18
N CYS A 35 0.54 -5.31 5.45
CA CYS A 35 0.16 -4.96 6.81
C CYS A 35 -1.14 -5.67 7.19
N VAL A 36 -1.30 -5.93 8.48
CA VAL A 36 -2.53 -6.54 9.01
C VAL A 36 -3.63 -5.48 9.10
N PRO A 37 -4.77 -5.63 8.40
CA PRO A 37 -5.86 -4.68 8.46
C PRO A 37 -6.69 -4.86 9.75
N HIS A 38 -7.52 -3.87 10.06
CA HIS A 38 -8.50 -3.93 11.15
C HIS A 38 -9.87 -4.30 10.64
N THR A 39 -10.65 -4.98 11.47
CA THR A 39 -12.07 -5.24 11.21
C THR A 39 -12.89 -5.25 12.48
N SER A 40 -14.14 -4.79 12.37
CA SER A 40 -15.14 -4.93 13.44
C SER A 40 -15.96 -6.22 13.36
N ARG A 41 -15.69 -7.05 12.38
CA ARG A 41 -16.30 -8.37 12.22
C ARG A 41 -15.81 -9.32 13.32
N PRO A 42 -16.68 -10.22 13.84
CA PRO A 42 -16.21 -11.29 14.71
C PRO A 42 -15.16 -12.18 14.05
N VAL A 43 -14.25 -12.70 14.88
CA VAL A 43 -13.25 -13.70 14.46
C VAL A 43 -13.95 -14.95 13.93
N ARG A 44 -13.46 -15.54 12.86
CA ARG A 44 -13.93 -16.83 12.32
C ARG A 44 -12.97 -17.95 12.75
N ASP A 45 -13.45 -19.19 12.62
CA ASP A 45 -12.62 -20.36 12.91
C ASP A 45 -11.33 -20.36 12.07
N GLY A 46 -10.20 -20.57 12.75
CA GLY A 46 -8.87 -20.59 12.12
C GLY A 46 -8.21 -19.21 11.95
N GLU A 47 -8.93 -18.10 12.16
CA GLU A 47 -8.35 -16.76 12.12
C GLU A 47 -7.66 -16.41 13.45
N VAL A 48 -6.57 -15.67 13.36
CA VAL A 48 -5.76 -15.25 14.51
C VAL A 48 -5.65 -13.74 14.55
N ASN A 49 -5.96 -13.14 15.71
CA ASN A 49 -5.81 -11.70 15.92
C ASN A 49 -4.35 -11.26 15.75
N GLY A 50 -4.13 -10.20 15.00
CA GLY A 50 -2.78 -9.68 14.70
C GLY A 50 -2.04 -10.44 13.58
N ARG A 51 -2.66 -11.49 13.00
CA ARG A 51 -2.15 -12.20 11.81
C ARG A 51 -3.06 -11.96 10.60
N ASP A 52 -4.35 -12.28 10.74
CA ASP A 52 -5.32 -12.15 9.65
C ASP A 52 -5.97 -10.77 9.67
N TYR A 53 -6.38 -10.33 10.85
CA TYR A 53 -6.91 -8.99 11.14
C TYR A 53 -6.56 -8.59 12.58
N TYR A 54 -6.56 -7.28 12.84
CA TYR A 54 -6.78 -6.75 14.18
C TYR A 54 -8.28 -6.68 14.39
N PHE A 55 -8.83 -7.61 15.19
CA PHE A 55 -10.26 -7.66 15.52
C PHE A 55 -10.55 -6.69 16.66
N VAL A 56 -11.37 -5.68 16.38
CA VAL A 56 -11.75 -4.62 17.32
C VAL A 56 -13.26 -4.46 17.36
N THR A 57 -13.78 -3.82 18.37
CA THR A 57 -15.21 -3.51 18.41
C THR A 57 -15.56 -2.43 17.38
N LYS A 58 -16.82 -2.42 16.92
CA LYS A 58 -17.30 -1.40 15.98
C LYS A 58 -17.16 0.01 16.55
N ALA A 59 -17.47 0.17 17.84
CA ALA A 59 -17.38 1.46 18.54
C ALA A 59 -15.92 1.96 18.65
N GLU A 60 -14.97 1.06 18.92
CA GLU A 60 -13.54 1.40 18.92
C GLU A 60 -13.10 1.83 17.52
N MET A 61 -13.44 1.06 16.49
CA MET A 61 -13.04 1.38 15.13
C MET A 61 -13.65 2.71 14.64
N GLU A 62 -14.93 2.96 14.92
CA GLU A 62 -15.59 4.24 14.60
C GLU A 62 -14.91 5.44 15.29
N ARG A 63 -14.57 5.30 16.57
CA ARG A 63 -13.83 6.29 17.33
C ARG A 63 -12.46 6.58 16.68
N ASP A 64 -11.74 5.53 16.32
CA ASP A 64 -10.39 5.63 15.78
C ASP A 64 -10.38 6.18 14.33
N ILE A 65 -11.40 5.85 13.53
CA ILE A 65 -11.64 6.48 12.22
C ILE A 65 -11.88 7.97 12.37
N LYS A 66 -12.74 8.36 13.34
CA LYS A 66 -13.04 9.78 13.65
C LYS A 66 -11.81 10.55 14.11
N ASN A 67 -10.89 9.87 14.78
CA ASN A 67 -9.61 10.42 15.22
C ASN A 67 -8.51 10.40 14.14
N ASN A 68 -8.85 10.10 12.89
CA ASN A 68 -7.92 10.03 11.75
C ASN A 68 -6.76 9.04 11.94
N LEU A 69 -6.96 7.95 12.68
CA LEU A 69 -5.95 6.91 12.88
C LEU A 69 -5.89 5.88 11.75
N PHE A 70 -6.80 5.98 10.77
CA PHE A 70 -6.85 5.12 9.59
C PHE A 70 -6.48 5.87 8.32
N ILE A 71 -5.66 5.25 7.48
CA ILE A 71 -5.36 5.76 6.13
C ILE A 71 -6.54 5.53 5.19
N GLU A 72 -7.24 4.40 5.36
CA GLU A 72 -8.45 4.05 4.65
C GLU A 72 -9.34 3.19 5.54
N ALA A 73 -10.65 3.43 5.48
CA ALA A 73 -11.66 2.61 6.14
C ALA A 73 -12.95 2.62 5.34
N GLY A 74 -13.65 1.50 5.34
CA GLY A 74 -14.92 1.31 4.65
C GLY A 74 -15.82 0.34 5.38
N GLN A 75 -17.09 0.32 4.99
CA GLN A 75 -18.10 -0.58 5.52
C GLN A 75 -18.48 -1.64 4.49
N PHE A 76 -18.52 -2.89 4.90
CA PHE A 76 -19.05 -4.00 4.12
C PHE A 76 -19.88 -4.92 5.02
N GLN A 77 -21.12 -5.26 4.61
CA GLN A 77 -22.04 -6.12 5.37
C GLN A 77 -22.13 -5.76 6.87
N ASN A 78 -22.39 -4.48 7.15
CA ASN A 78 -22.50 -3.92 8.51
C ASN A 78 -21.21 -3.93 9.36
N ASN A 79 -20.10 -4.46 8.85
CA ASN A 79 -18.80 -4.45 9.51
C ASN A 79 -17.89 -3.39 8.89
N LEU A 80 -17.00 -2.86 9.71
CA LEU A 80 -15.96 -1.94 9.28
C LEU A 80 -14.69 -2.71 8.96
N TYR A 81 -13.96 -2.23 7.97
CA TYR A 81 -12.66 -2.72 7.55
C TYR A 81 -11.76 -1.52 7.29
N GLY A 82 -10.48 -1.63 7.59
CA GLY A 82 -9.58 -0.52 7.30
C GLY A 82 -8.13 -0.80 7.64
N THR A 83 -7.26 0.04 7.12
CA THR A 83 -5.82 0.01 7.36
C THR A 83 -5.43 1.20 8.24
N SER A 84 -4.89 0.91 9.43
CA SER A 84 -4.47 1.96 10.35
C SER A 84 -3.06 2.45 10.07
N ILE A 85 -2.78 3.71 10.44
CA ILE A 85 -1.42 4.28 10.40
C ILE A 85 -0.45 3.45 11.25
N ALA A 86 -0.93 2.92 12.40
CA ALA A 86 -0.11 2.10 13.29
C ALA A 86 0.33 0.79 12.62
N ALA A 87 -0.58 0.08 11.94
CA ALA A 87 -0.26 -1.16 11.22
C ALA A 87 0.76 -0.93 10.09
N VAL A 88 0.68 0.19 9.37
CA VAL A 88 1.68 0.55 8.35
C VAL A 88 3.04 0.81 8.99
N ARG A 89 3.08 1.56 10.10
CA ARG A 89 4.32 1.85 10.82
C ARG A 89 4.97 0.60 11.41
N GLU A 90 4.19 -0.34 11.89
CA GLU A 90 4.70 -1.60 12.44
C GLU A 90 5.57 -2.35 11.43
N VAL A 91 5.17 -2.41 10.17
CA VAL A 91 5.96 -3.03 9.09
C VAL A 91 7.14 -2.15 8.68
N ALA A 92 6.91 -0.84 8.53
CA ALA A 92 7.92 0.12 8.05
C ALA A 92 9.03 0.39 9.10
N ASP A 93 8.67 0.46 10.38
CA ASP A 93 9.55 0.82 11.49
C ASP A 93 10.18 -0.39 12.20
N SER A 94 10.03 -1.61 11.69
CA SER A 94 10.53 -2.84 12.33
C SER A 94 12.03 -2.79 12.72
N VAL A 95 12.72 -1.71 12.36
CA VAL A 95 14.11 -1.38 12.78
C VAL A 95 14.16 -0.55 14.07
N ARG A 96 13.05 0.07 14.53
CA ARG A 96 13.08 1.13 15.57
C ARG A 96 12.67 0.73 16.98
N ASN A 97 12.32 -0.52 17.25
CA ASN A 97 11.95 -0.92 18.61
C ASN A 97 13.18 -0.90 19.52
N LYS A 98 13.40 0.25 20.19
CA LYS A 98 14.56 0.51 21.09
C LYS A 98 14.75 -0.54 22.18
N PHE A 99 13.69 -1.25 22.57
CA PHE A 99 13.75 -2.28 23.59
C PHE A 99 14.40 -3.59 23.09
N LEU A 100 14.32 -3.85 21.77
CA LEU A 100 14.98 -5.01 21.13
C LEU A 100 16.41 -4.72 20.68
N PHE A 101 16.91 -3.52 20.92
CA PHE A 101 18.29 -3.16 20.55
C PHE A 101 19.35 -4.05 21.22
N GLN A 102 19.09 -4.53 22.42
CA GLN A 102 20.00 -5.46 23.12
C GLN A 102 19.90 -6.91 22.60
N LEU A 103 18.80 -7.30 21.92
CA LEU A 103 18.62 -8.60 21.27
C LEU A 103 19.00 -8.61 19.78
N LYS A 104 19.41 -7.46 19.22
CA LYS A 104 19.80 -7.27 17.80
C LYS A 104 20.97 -8.16 17.35
N PHE A 105 21.76 -8.68 18.26
CA PHE A 105 22.88 -9.56 17.91
C PHE A 105 22.44 -10.93 17.40
N PHE A 106 21.21 -11.35 17.67
CA PHE A 106 20.73 -12.69 17.29
C PHE A 106 19.80 -12.75 16.09
N PHE A 107 19.00 -11.69 15.81
CA PHE A 107 18.06 -11.66 14.69
C PHE A 107 17.92 -10.24 14.14
N PRO A 108 18.66 -9.84 13.10
CA PRO A 108 18.39 -8.60 12.40
C PRO A 108 17.11 -8.79 11.58
N LYS A 109 15.93 -8.47 12.16
CA LYS A 109 14.73 -8.26 11.34
C LYS A 109 14.97 -6.99 10.51
N LYS A 110 15.44 -7.17 9.29
CA LYS A 110 15.43 -6.10 8.29
C LYS A 110 13.96 -5.71 8.10
N GLY A 111 13.63 -4.43 8.25
CA GLY A 111 12.31 -3.93 7.91
C GLY A 111 11.98 -4.30 6.46
N ARG A 112 10.69 -4.45 6.17
CA ARG A 112 10.19 -4.80 4.85
C ARG A 112 9.36 -3.66 4.28
N HIS A 113 9.29 -3.58 2.97
CA HIS A 113 8.31 -2.74 2.31
C HIS A 113 6.91 -3.26 2.62
N CYS A 114 6.08 -2.41 3.22
CA CYS A 114 4.67 -2.70 3.45
C CYS A 114 3.91 -2.52 2.13
N ILE A 115 3.38 -3.59 1.57
CA ILE A 115 2.48 -3.52 0.41
C ILE A 115 1.10 -3.10 0.89
N LEU A 116 0.58 -2.01 0.34
CA LEU A 116 -0.70 -1.43 0.71
C LEU A 116 -1.68 -1.53 -0.46
N ASP A 117 -2.73 -2.31 -0.28
CA ASP A 117 -3.87 -2.34 -1.20
C ASP A 117 -4.91 -1.29 -0.76
N VAL A 118 -4.72 -0.07 -1.24
CA VAL A 118 -5.52 1.10 -0.83
C VAL A 118 -5.81 2.00 -2.02
N SER A 119 -6.76 2.93 -1.86
CA SER A 119 -7.09 3.91 -2.89
C SER A 119 -6.07 5.05 -2.99
N GLY A 120 -6.13 5.84 -4.08
CA GLY A 120 -5.29 7.03 -4.25
C GLY A 120 -5.44 8.07 -3.13
N ASN A 121 -6.61 8.16 -2.50
CA ASN A 121 -6.83 9.06 -1.36
C ASN A 121 -5.98 8.67 -0.13
N ALA A 122 -5.66 7.39 0.04
CA ALA A 122 -4.81 6.93 1.13
C ALA A 122 -3.38 7.47 1.00
N ILE A 123 -2.88 7.72 -0.22
CA ILE A 123 -1.56 8.32 -0.45
C ILE A 123 -1.50 9.70 0.21
N ARG A 124 -2.51 10.55 -0.03
CA ARG A 124 -2.57 11.89 0.61
C ARG A 124 -2.63 11.80 2.13
N ARG A 125 -3.46 10.89 2.68
CA ARG A 125 -3.56 10.70 4.14
C ARG A 125 -2.24 10.21 4.75
N LEU A 126 -1.53 9.31 4.08
CA LEU A 126 -0.20 8.88 4.53
C LEU A 126 0.78 10.05 4.58
N GLN A 127 0.82 10.90 3.55
CA GLN A 127 1.73 12.03 3.47
C GLN A 127 1.36 13.12 4.47
N ASP A 128 0.09 13.52 4.52
CA ASP A 128 -0.36 14.69 5.28
C ASP A 128 -0.53 14.38 6.77
N ALA A 129 -1.22 13.29 7.12
CA ALA A 129 -1.53 12.94 8.50
C ALA A 129 -0.44 12.11 9.17
N ALA A 130 0.13 11.13 8.44
CA ALA A 130 1.10 10.20 9.03
C ALA A 130 2.55 10.59 8.78
N ARG A 131 2.84 11.52 7.86
CA ARG A 131 4.20 11.86 7.39
C ARG A 131 4.95 10.63 6.88
N ILE A 132 4.23 9.73 6.22
CA ILE A 132 4.76 8.54 5.56
C ILE A 132 4.67 8.78 4.06
N TYR A 133 5.79 8.68 3.36
CA TYR A 133 5.90 8.94 1.92
C TYR A 133 6.08 7.60 1.19
N PRO A 134 5.00 6.99 0.67
CA PRO A 134 5.07 5.71 -0.02
C PRO A 134 5.80 5.81 -1.36
N ILE A 135 6.25 4.68 -1.88
CA ILE A 135 6.59 4.49 -3.29
C ILE A 135 5.27 4.16 -3.99
N SER A 136 4.71 5.12 -4.70
CA SER A 136 3.40 5.00 -5.35
C SER A 136 3.61 4.80 -6.85
N ILE A 137 3.19 3.66 -7.38
CA ILE A 137 3.37 3.31 -8.80
C ILE A 137 1.99 3.12 -9.44
N PHE A 138 1.76 3.79 -10.54
CA PHE A 138 0.55 3.64 -11.33
C PHE A 138 0.84 2.84 -12.61
N VAL A 139 0.15 1.72 -12.78
CA VAL A 139 0.22 0.88 -13.97
C VAL A 139 -0.86 1.33 -14.94
N LYS A 140 -0.42 2.05 -15.99
CA LYS A 140 -1.30 2.60 -17.01
C LYS A 140 -1.44 1.63 -18.19
N PRO A 141 -2.66 1.12 -18.48
CA PRO A 141 -2.90 0.34 -19.68
C PRO A 141 -2.90 1.25 -20.91
N PHE A 142 -2.46 0.74 -22.06
CA PHE A 142 -2.52 1.47 -23.33
C PHE A 142 -3.96 1.58 -23.86
N SER A 143 -4.78 0.56 -23.63
CA SER A 143 -6.15 0.49 -24.11
C SER A 143 -6.99 -0.46 -23.26
N TYR A 144 -8.33 -0.45 -23.47
CA TYR A 144 -9.21 -1.41 -22.82
C TYR A 144 -9.01 -2.83 -23.36
N GLN A 145 -8.58 -2.99 -24.62
CA GLN A 145 -8.25 -4.29 -25.18
C GLN A 145 -7.12 -4.96 -24.40
N GLN A 146 -6.08 -4.19 -24.04
CA GLN A 146 -4.98 -4.70 -23.24
C GLN A 146 -5.43 -5.17 -21.85
N LEU A 147 -6.38 -4.47 -21.22
CA LEU A 147 -6.96 -4.92 -19.94
C LEU A 147 -7.66 -6.27 -20.08
N ARG A 148 -8.38 -6.47 -21.20
CA ARG A 148 -9.01 -7.75 -21.50
C ARG A 148 -7.98 -8.87 -21.70
N ASP A 149 -6.91 -8.57 -22.44
CA ASP A 149 -5.83 -9.55 -22.71
C ASP A 149 -5.05 -9.90 -21.45
N TRP A 150 -4.97 -9.01 -20.47
CA TRP A 150 -4.32 -9.25 -19.18
C TRP A 150 -5.21 -9.94 -18.15
N SER A 151 -6.50 -10.03 -18.42
CA SER A 151 -7.44 -10.64 -17.48
C SER A 151 -7.46 -12.16 -17.64
N ASP A 152 -7.28 -12.88 -16.55
CA ASP A 152 -7.48 -14.33 -16.46
C ASP A 152 -8.98 -14.71 -16.59
N GLN A 153 -9.87 -13.73 -16.40
CA GLN A 153 -11.32 -13.87 -16.59
C GLN A 153 -11.69 -13.29 -17.95
N GLN A 154 -12.66 -13.91 -18.61
CA GLN A 154 -13.21 -13.37 -19.86
C GLN A 154 -13.97 -12.08 -19.59
N LEU A 155 -13.26 -10.95 -19.55
CA LEU A 155 -13.87 -9.63 -19.46
C LEU A 155 -14.64 -9.32 -20.74
N THR A 156 -15.85 -8.80 -20.57
CA THR A 156 -16.57 -8.21 -21.70
C THR A 156 -15.89 -6.89 -22.13
N ASP A 157 -16.10 -6.47 -23.38
CA ASP A 157 -15.59 -5.19 -23.85
C ASP A 157 -16.13 -4.01 -23.02
N GLU A 158 -17.38 -4.10 -22.58
CA GLU A 158 -18.00 -3.09 -21.71
C GLU A 158 -17.30 -2.99 -20.34
N ASP A 159 -17.00 -4.12 -19.71
CA ASP A 159 -16.32 -4.14 -18.40
C ASP A 159 -14.87 -3.68 -18.51
N ALA A 160 -14.18 -4.08 -19.59
CA ALA A 160 -12.82 -3.64 -19.87
C ALA A 160 -12.77 -2.12 -20.12
N LEU A 161 -13.74 -1.57 -20.84
CA LEU A 161 -13.85 -0.13 -21.06
C LEU A 161 -14.11 0.63 -19.76
N LYS A 162 -15.03 0.15 -18.90
CA LYS A 162 -15.27 0.74 -17.57
C LYS A 162 -14.02 0.75 -16.70
N GLN A 163 -13.24 -0.35 -16.72
CA GLN A 163 -11.97 -0.42 -16.00
C GLN A 163 -10.93 0.56 -16.58
N TYR A 164 -10.86 0.69 -17.90
CA TYR A 164 -9.96 1.64 -18.55
C TYR A 164 -10.29 3.08 -18.18
N GLU A 165 -11.58 3.48 -18.24
CA GLU A 165 -12.02 4.79 -17.80
C GLU A 165 -11.74 5.05 -16.32
N ARG A 166 -11.84 4.01 -15.47
CA ARG A 166 -11.46 4.10 -14.06
C ARG A 166 -9.97 4.39 -13.91
N CYS A 167 -9.11 3.72 -14.68
CA CYS A 167 -7.66 3.98 -14.70
C CYS A 167 -7.37 5.42 -15.14
N GLN A 168 -8.04 5.92 -16.19
CA GLN A 168 -7.88 7.31 -16.63
C GLN A 168 -8.27 8.31 -15.52
N ARG A 169 -9.40 8.10 -14.85
CA ARG A 169 -9.81 8.94 -13.72
C ARG A 169 -8.84 8.89 -12.56
N GLN A 170 -8.25 7.72 -12.27
CA GLN A 170 -7.23 7.59 -11.22
C GLN A 170 -5.97 8.39 -11.56
N GLU A 171 -5.49 8.32 -12.80
CA GLU A 171 -4.36 9.11 -13.28
C GLU A 171 -4.64 10.62 -13.17
N GLN A 172 -5.81 11.08 -13.62
CA GLN A 172 -6.21 12.49 -13.55
C GLN A 172 -6.29 13.02 -12.11
N ASN A 173 -6.82 12.20 -11.19
CA ASN A 173 -7.06 12.63 -9.80
C ASN A 173 -5.82 12.55 -8.90
N PHE A 174 -4.87 11.66 -9.22
CA PHE A 174 -3.77 11.31 -8.32
C PHE A 174 -2.41 11.29 -9.02
N GLY A 175 -2.31 11.72 -10.28
CA GLY A 175 -1.08 11.66 -11.06
C GLY A 175 0.11 12.37 -10.41
N ASP A 176 -0.18 13.47 -9.71
CA ASP A 176 0.79 14.27 -8.94
C ASP A 176 1.36 13.55 -7.71
N LEU A 177 0.69 12.49 -7.24
CA LEU A 177 1.10 11.70 -6.07
C LEU A 177 1.91 10.46 -6.43
N PHE A 178 1.98 10.09 -7.70
CA PHE A 178 2.70 8.90 -8.13
C PHE A 178 4.20 9.16 -8.22
N THR A 179 4.98 8.27 -7.62
CA THR A 179 6.44 8.23 -7.79
C THR A 179 6.78 7.93 -9.26
N SER A 180 5.98 7.07 -9.90
CA SER A 180 6.15 6.72 -11.31
C SER A 180 4.83 6.25 -11.92
N ILE A 181 4.63 6.58 -13.21
CA ILE A 181 3.57 6.03 -14.05
C ILE A 181 4.26 5.14 -15.08
N ILE A 182 3.87 3.87 -15.13
CA ILE A 182 4.49 2.87 -16.00
C ILE A 182 3.49 2.27 -16.97
N THR A 183 4.00 1.92 -18.12
CA THR A 183 3.32 1.19 -19.19
C THR A 183 4.16 -0.03 -19.57
N GLY A 184 3.60 -0.98 -20.27
CA GLY A 184 4.33 -2.15 -20.81
C GLY A 184 3.41 -3.01 -21.67
N GLN A 185 4.00 -3.94 -22.41
CA GLN A 185 3.25 -4.84 -23.29
C GLN A 185 2.76 -6.09 -22.54
N THR A 186 3.57 -6.60 -21.64
CA THR A 186 3.29 -7.83 -20.91
C THR A 186 3.27 -7.57 -19.39
N ALA A 187 2.59 -8.44 -18.65
CA ALA A 187 2.54 -8.40 -17.19
C ALA A 187 3.94 -8.58 -16.59
N ASP A 188 4.78 -9.45 -17.16
CA ASP A 188 6.14 -9.71 -16.69
C ASP A 188 7.05 -8.49 -16.89
N GLU A 189 6.91 -7.78 -18.02
CA GLU A 189 7.61 -6.51 -18.24
C GLU A 189 7.20 -5.46 -17.21
N ILE A 190 5.91 -5.35 -16.93
CA ILE A 190 5.38 -4.44 -15.90
C ILE A 190 5.96 -4.79 -14.53
N TYR A 191 5.92 -6.07 -14.14
CA TYR A 191 6.47 -6.53 -12.86
C TYR A 191 7.96 -6.20 -12.71
N ALA A 192 8.75 -6.47 -13.75
CA ALA A 192 10.19 -6.12 -13.75
C ALA A 192 10.42 -4.61 -13.60
N ARG A 193 9.59 -3.77 -14.24
CA ARG A 193 9.65 -2.30 -14.11
C ARG A 193 9.28 -1.86 -12.70
N VAL A 194 8.24 -2.45 -12.08
CA VAL A 194 7.85 -2.18 -10.70
C VAL A 194 9.01 -2.47 -9.75
N LEU A 195 9.61 -3.66 -9.85
CA LEU A 195 10.77 -4.03 -9.01
C LEU A 195 11.94 -3.05 -9.17
N ARG A 196 12.23 -2.61 -10.39
CA ARG A 196 13.29 -1.64 -10.65
C ARG A 196 13.00 -0.31 -9.97
N ILE A 197 11.78 0.23 -10.10
CA ILE A 197 11.39 1.50 -9.46
C ILE A 197 11.46 1.38 -7.94
N ILE A 198 10.97 0.28 -7.36
CA ILE A 198 11.08 0.05 -5.93
C ILE A 198 12.55 0.06 -5.50
N ASN A 199 13.44 -0.61 -6.24
CA ASN A 199 14.88 -0.62 -5.94
C ASN A 199 15.51 0.78 -6.00
N GLU A 200 15.20 1.55 -7.02
CA GLU A 200 15.71 2.92 -7.21
C GLU A 200 15.25 3.86 -6.08
N HIS A 201 14.04 3.63 -5.53
CA HIS A 201 13.44 4.47 -4.50
C HIS A 201 13.50 3.87 -3.08
N SER A 202 14.21 2.74 -2.90
CA SER A 202 14.34 2.04 -1.61
C SER A 202 15.43 2.60 -0.71
N SER A 203 16.11 3.69 -1.09
CA SER A 203 17.08 4.30 -0.19
C SER A 203 16.39 4.74 1.11
N ASN A 204 17.02 4.48 2.25
CA ASN A 204 16.49 4.85 3.56
C ASN A 204 16.54 6.37 3.79
N ASP A 205 17.22 7.09 2.93
CA ASP A 205 17.47 8.52 3.06
C ASP A 205 16.78 9.28 1.95
N ILE A 206 15.56 9.70 2.18
CA ILE A 206 14.83 10.60 1.29
C ILE A 206 14.63 11.97 1.94
N TRP A 207 14.64 13.01 1.13
CA TRP A 207 14.36 14.36 1.54
C TRP A 207 12.90 14.68 1.34
N VAL A 208 12.22 15.08 2.39
CA VAL A 208 10.82 15.46 2.37
C VAL A 208 10.64 16.92 2.78
N PRO A 209 9.62 17.62 2.26
CA PRO A 209 9.32 18.97 2.69
C PRO A 209 9.06 19.02 4.20
N THR A 210 9.65 19.97 4.91
CA THR A 210 9.26 20.29 6.28
C THR A 210 8.12 21.31 6.22
N ASN A 211 7.08 21.10 7.02
CA ASN A 211 6.01 22.10 7.17
C ASN A 211 6.42 23.23 8.16
N GLU A 212 7.69 23.48 8.34
CA GLU A 212 8.11 24.70 8.99
C GLU A 212 7.75 25.83 8.04
N GLN A 213 6.76 26.65 8.43
CA GLN A 213 6.55 27.94 7.81
C GLN A 213 7.89 28.67 7.93
N LEU A 214 8.48 28.99 6.78
CA LEU A 214 9.61 29.91 6.74
C LEU A 214 9.13 31.21 7.40
N PRO A 215 9.93 31.79 8.28
CA PRO A 215 9.58 33.06 8.98
C PRO A 215 9.33 34.17 7.99
#